data_5ec0872f83e157d3a4dec679f853dc34
#
_entry.id   5ec0872f83e157d3a4dec679f853dc34
#
_cell.length_a   1.000
_cell.length_b   1.000
_cell.length_c   1.000
_cell.angle_alpha   90.00
_cell.angle_beta   90.00
_cell.angle_gamma   90.00
#
_symmetry.space_group_name_H-M   'P 1'
#
loop_
_entity.id
_entity.type
_entity.pdbx_description
1 polymer ?
#
loop_
_entity_poly.entity_id
_entity_poly.type
_entity_poly.pdbx_seq_one_letter_code
_entity_poly.pdbx_strand_id
1 'polypeptide(L)'
;MRDPRAQAPPRIPFHFMRATGQKAVPRPLAQPRRTHYLAGDAARTERAPMTATTSLIDRAGLDRTHVSRLISRGLEGADDGELYLEYRQSEMLMFDNGRLKQATYDTTQGFGLRAVKDEAVGYAHSSDMSEEAIGRAADAVKAVKGGYSGTLAAAPARTNAKLYTDANPLAGIAFAEKVKLLEAMDAYTRAKDPRVRQVTASVAASWQVVEIVRPDGESYRDVRPMVRVNVSVVVGDGDRQETGSHGYGGRATLEQFVGEAAWRGAADDAVRQALVNLDSVPAPAGEMDVVLGPGWPGVMLHEAVGHGLEGDFNRKKTSAFAGLMGQQVAAKGVTVVDDGTMGSRRGSLSIDDEGTPTNRTVLIDDGILVGYMQDRQNARLMGMRPTGNGRRESFAHVPMPRMTNTLMTAGDRDPEEILASVKNGLYAVSFGGGQVDITSGKYVFQCTEAYRIEDGKVGAPVKGAMLIGNGPTDLHRISMIGNDLALDHGIGTCGKNGQGVPVGVGQPTLRLDRITVGGTG
;
A
#
# COMPACT_ATOMS: atom_id res chain seq x y z
N MET A 1 -35.66 41.77 18.42
CA MET A 1 -35.60 41.88 16.96
C MET A 1 -34.66 40.85 16.45
N ARG A 2 -35.16 39.82 15.79
CA ARG A 2 -34.40 38.68 15.24
C ARG A 2 -34.02 39.01 13.79
N ASP A 3 -32.74 38.89 13.44
CA ASP A 3 -32.30 38.94 12.04
C ASP A 3 -32.31 37.52 11.44
N PRO A 4 -33.03 37.24 10.37
CA PRO A 4 -33.13 35.91 9.77
C PRO A 4 -32.32 35.85 8.46
N ARG A 5 -31.00 35.60 8.49
CA ARG A 5 -30.22 35.16 7.32
C ARG A 5 -28.95 34.39 7.71
N ALA A 6 -29.12 33.19 8.25
CA ALA A 6 -28.01 32.24 8.24
C ALA A 6 -28.23 31.31 7.02
N GLN A 7 -27.43 31.47 5.99
CA GLN A 7 -27.39 30.58 4.84
C GLN A 7 -26.66 29.28 5.23
N ALA A 8 -27.30 28.15 4.96
CA ALA A 8 -26.74 26.81 5.10
C ALA A 8 -25.68 26.55 4.01
N PRO A 9 -24.62 25.76 4.29
CA PRO A 9 -23.60 25.41 3.29
C PRO A 9 -24.17 24.46 2.22
N PRO A 10 -23.61 24.47 0.99
CA PRO A 10 -24.12 23.69 -0.12
C PRO A 10 -23.91 22.18 0.08
N ARG A 11 -24.96 21.42 -0.13
CA ARG A 11 -24.95 19.95 -0.17
C ARG A 11 -24.31 19.48 -1.47
N ILE A 12 -23.28 18.67 -1.38
CA ILE A 12 -22.68 17.93 -2.50
C ILE A 12 -23.59 16.73 -2.82
N PRO A 13 -24.09 16.56 -4.06
CA PRO A 13 -24.93 15.42 -4.39
C PRO A 13 -24.10 14.16 -4.63
N PHE A 14 -24.41 13.11 -3.87
CA PHE A 14 -23.97 11.74 -4.15
C PHE A 14 -24.71 11.22 -5.40
N HIS A 15 -23.98 10.91 -6.47
CA HIS A 15 -24.52 10.20 -7.61
C HIS A 15 -24.32 8.69 -7.43
N PHE A 16 -25.39 8.01 -7.05
CA PHE A 16 -25.53 6.57 -7.23
C PHE A 16 -25.90 6.28 -8.68
N MET A 17 -25.02 5.63 -9.44
CA MET A 17 -25.41 5.04 -10.73
C MET A 17 -26.22 3.76 -10.48
N ARG A 18 -27.54 3.86 -10.62
CA ARG A 18 -28.43 2.70 -10.82
C ARG A 18 -28.33 2.28 -12.29
N ALA A 19 -27.91 1.04 -12.54
CA ALA A 19 -28.04 0.41 -13.85
C ALA A 19 -29.52 0.11 -14.12
N THR A 20 -30.13 0.85 -15.04
CA THR A 20 -31.43 0.52 -15.62
C THR A 20 -31.19 -0.33 -16.86
N GLY A 21 -31.71 -1.57 -16.84
CA GLY A 21 -31.68 -2.47 -17.98
C GLY A 21 -32.60 -1.96 -19.11
N GLN A 22 -32.00 -1.75 -20.26
CA GLN A 22 -32.72 -1.75 -21.54
C GLN A 22 -32.11 -2.78 -22.46
N LYS A 23 -32.93 -3.73 -22.91
CA LYS A 23 -32.58 -4.73 -23.91
C LYS A 23 -32.33 -4.04 -25.26
N ALA A 24 -31.08 -4.04 -25.73
CA ALA A 24 -30.74 -3.64 -27.08
C ALA A 24 -30.65 -4.88 -27.99
N VAL A 25 -31.38 -4.82 -29.11
CA VAL A 25 -31.36 -5.80 -30.19
C VAL A 25 -30.03 -5.74 -30.90
N PRO A 26 -29.35 -6.87 -31.21
CA PRO A 26 -28.04 -6.87 -31.85
C PRO A 26 -28.15 -6.52 -33.35
N ARG A 27 -27.43 -5.49 -33.78
CA ARG A 27 -27.15 -5.24 -35.21
C ARG A 27 -25.93 -6.07 -35.62
N PRO A 28 -25.88 -6.55 -36.88
CA PRO A 28 -24.77 -7.39 -37.34
C PRO A 28 -23.46 -6.59 -37.44
N LEU A 29 -22.37 -7.19 -36.94
CA LEU A 29 -21.01 -6.66 -36.96
C LEU A 29 -20.50 -6.52 -38.40
N ALA A 30 -20.12 -5.31 -38.79
CA ALA A 30 -19.37 -5.04 -39.99
C ALA A 30 -17.94 -5.58 -39.82
N GLN A 31 -17.43 -6.28 -40.85
CA GLN A 31 -16.07 -6.79 -40.86
C GLN A 31 -15.04 -5.67 -40.79
N PRO A 32 -13.92 -5.81 -40.05
CA PRO A 32 -12.89 -4.79 -39.97
C PRO A 32 -12.14 -4.71 -41.31
N ARG A 33 -12.10 -3.52 -41.88
CA ARG A 33 -11.22 -3.20 -43.04
C ARG A 33 -9.78 -3.37 -42.61
N ARG A 34 -9.02 -4.19 -43.37
CA ARG A 34 -7.56 -4.27 -43.25
C ARG A 34 -6.95 -2.92 -43.60
N THR A 35 -6.50 -2.18 -42.64
CA THR A 35 -5.60 -1.05 -42.82
C THR A 35 -4.19 -1.60 -42.97
N HIS A 36 -3.61 -1.46 -44.19
CA HIS A 36 -2.19 -1.66 -44.40
C HIS A 36 -1.42 -0.57 -43.68
N TYR A 37 -0.78 -0.91 -42.56
CA TYR A 37 0.27 -0.07 -42.01
C TYR A 37 1.49 -0.17 -42.91
N LEU A 38 1.84 0.94 -43.55
CA LEU A 38 3.13 1.12 -44.20
C LEU A 38 4.21 1.02 -43.15
N ALA A 39 5.05 0.01 -43.25
CA ALA A 39 6.24 -0.17 -42.43
C ALA A 39 7.22 0.97 -42.77
N GLY A 40 7.27 1.98 -41.95
CA GLY A 40 8.40 2.91 -41.89
C GLY A 40 9.55 2.20 -41.18
N ASP A 41 10.59 1.84 -41.93
CA ASP A 41 11.89 1.38 -41.44
C ASP A 41 12.56 2.52 -40.64
N ALA A 42 12.16 2.70 -39.38
CA ALA A 42 13.02 3.33 -38.39
C ALA A 42 13.77 2.20 -37.71
N ALA A 43 15.08 2.11 -37.95
CA ALA A 43 15.99 1.19 -37.26
C ALA A 43 15.75 1.27 -35.75
N ARG A 44 14.90 0.40 -35.21
CA ARG A 44 14.86 0.10 -33.78
C ARG A 44 16.17 -0.59 -33.46
N THR A 45 17.17 0.16 -33.01
CA THR A 45 18.29 -0.42 -32.27
C THR A 45 17.68 -1.29 -31.17
N GLU A 46 17.79 -2.61 -31.30
CA GLU A 46 17.38 -3.55 -30.25
C GLU A 46 18.16 -3.17 -28.99
N ARG A 47 17.50 -2.49 -28.07
CA ARG A 47 18.10 -2.18 -26.77
C ARG A 47 18.36 -3.50 -26.05
N ALA A 48 19.58 -3.67 -25.53
CA ALA A 48 19.95 -4.84 -24.76
C ALA A 48 18.88 -5.15 -23.69
N PRO A 49 18.63 -6.44 -23.40
CA PRO A 49 17.65 -6.81 -22.39
C PRO A 49 18.00 -6.19 -21.03
N MET A 50 17.00 -5.69 -20.32
CA MET A 50 17.18 -5.08 -19.01
C MET A 50 17.59 -6.15 -18.01
N THR A 51 18.73 -5.96 -17.35
CA THR A 51 19.23 -6.81 -16.27
C THR A 51 19.26 -6.05 -14.94
N ALA A 52 19.38 -6.77 -13.84
CA ALA A 52 19.51 -6.17 -12.51
C ALA A 52 20.72 -5.23 -12.38
N THR A 53 21.76 -5.39 -13.19
CA THR A 53 22.97 -4.58 -13.17
C THR A 53 22.97 -3.43 -14.20
N THR A 54 22.04 -3.40 -15.14
CA THR A 54 21.98 -2.37 -16.18
C THR A 54 21.58 -1.02 -15.61
N SER A 55 22.42 0.00 -15.71
CA SER A 55 22.05 1.38 -15.39
C SER A 55 20.97 1.90 -16.34
N LEU A 56 20.00 2.67 -15.81
CA LEU A 56 18.96 3.28 -16.63
C LEU A 56 19.48 4.40 -17.52
N ILE A 57 20.50 5.14 -17.05
CA ILE A 57 21.19 6.14 -17.86
C ILE A 57 21.88 5.48 -19.06
N ASP A 58 22.68 4.44 -18.83
CA ASP A 58 23.43 3.75 -19.88
C ASP A 58 22.46 3.06 -20.86
N ARG A 59 21.37 2.45 -20.37
CA ARG A 59 20.31 1.86 -21.19
C ARG A 59 19.63 2.88 -22.09
N ALA A 60 19.43 4.09 -21.60
CA ALA A 60 18.84 5.17 -22.40
C ALA A 60 19.83 5.78 -23.41
N GLY A 61 21.12 5.39 -23.35
CA GLY A 61 22.18 5.96 -24.19
C GLY A 61 22.54 7.40 -23.80
N LEU A 62 22.33 7.76 -22.53
CA LEU A 62 22.58 9.11 -22.02
C LEU A 62 24.03 9.26 -21.54
N ASP A 63 24.65 10.41 -21.78
CA ASP A 63 25.94 10.76 -21.19
C ASP A 63 25.77 11.20 -19.74
N ARG A 64 26.38 10.45 -18.79
CA ARG A 64 26.28 10.71 -17.34
C ARG A 64 26.76 12.11 -16.96
N THR A 65 27.82 12.57 -17.59
CA THR A 65 28.38 13.90 -17.30
C THR A 65 27.44 15.00 -17.77
N HIS A 66 26.81 14.78 -18.95
CA HIS A 66 25.83 15.73 -19.47
C HIS A 66 24.55 15.75 -18.61
N VAL A 67 24.03 14.57 -18.24
CA VAL A 67 22.87 14.45 -17.34
C VAL A 67 23.14 15.15 -15.99
N SER A 68 24.31 14.92 -15.36
CA SER A 68 24.67 15.58 -14.11
C SER A 68 24.71 17.12 -14.25
N ARG A 69 25.20 17.65 -15.38
CA ARG A 69 25.16 19.09 -15.67
C ARG A 69 23.74 19.62 -15.82
N LEU A 70 22.85 18.85 -16.48
CA LEU A 70 21.44 19.23 -16.60
C LEU A 70 20.73 19.26 -15.24
N ILE A 71 20.98 18.26 -14.38
CA ILE A 71 20.45 18.21 -13.04
C ILE A 71 20.97 19.41 -12.21
N SER A 72 22.28 19.64 -12.21
CA SER A 72 22.89 20.77 -11.47
C SER A 72 22.31 22.10 -11.93
N ARG A 73 22.10 22.29 -13.25
CA ARG A 73 21.46 23.47 -13.82
C ARG A 73 20.00 23.61 -13.33
N GLY A 74 19.23 22.53 -13.31
CA GLY A 74 17.84 22.52 -12.83
C GLY A 74 17.72 22.86 -11.34
N LEU A 75 18.69 22.37 -10.55
CA LEU A 75 18.72 22.47 -9.09
C LEU A 75 19.55 23.66 -8.56
N GLU A 76 20.07 24.50 -9.46
CA GLU A 76 20.80 25.71 -9.04
C GLU A 76 19.91 26.61 -8.15
N GLY A 77 20.34 26.88 -6.90
CA GLY A 77 19.58 27.64 -5.90
C GLY A 77 18.48 26.86 -5.17
N ALA A 78 18.32 25.58 -5.43
CA ALA A 78 17.47 24.69 -4.66
C ALA A 78 18.18 24.23 -3.37
N ASP A 79 17.39 23.80 -2.39
CA ASP A 79 17.89 23.23 -1.13
C ASP A 79 18.14 21.73 -1.24
N ASP A 80 17.36 21.04 -2.08
CA ASP A 80 17.45 19.60 -2.34
C ASP A 80 16.81 19.28 -3.70
N GLY A 81 17.02 18.07 -4.18
CA GLY A 81 16.42 17.56 -5.41
C GLY A 81 17.16 16.35 -5.97
N GLU A 82 16.53 15.67 -6.91
CA GLU A 82 17.09 14.50 -7.59
C GLU A 82 16.43 14.28 -8.95
N LEU A 83 17.13 13.56 -9.82
CA LEU A 83 16.56 12.89 -10.97
C LEU A 83 16.26 11.44 -10.59
N TYR A 84 14.99 11.08 -10.57
CA TYR A 84 14.51 9.72 -10.35
C TYR A 84 14.21 9.08 -11.70
N LEU A 85 14.84 7.96 -11.99
CA LEU A 85 14.62 7.17 -13.21
C LEU A 85 13.98 5.85 -12.82
N GLU A 86 13.04 5.40 -13.63
CA GLU A 86 12.30 4.15 -13.40
C GLU A 86 12.15 3.35 -14.68
N TYR A 87 12.31 2.03 -14.53
CA TYR A 87 11.91 1.02 -15.50
C TYR A 87 11.11 -0.05 -14.77
N ARG A 88 9.92 -0.37 -15.27
CA ARG A 88 9.05 -1.37 -14.65
C ARG A 88 8.45 -2.28 -15.70
N GLN A 89 8.49 -3.58 -15.43
CA GLN A 89 7.70 -4.61 -16.11
C GLN A 89 6.63 -5.12 -15.14
N SER A 90 5.45 -5.42 -15.63
CA SER A 90 4.38 -6.02 -14.86
C SER A 90 3.59 -7.02 -15.68
N GLU A 91 3.13 -8.08 -15.02
CA GLU A 91 2.28 -9.11 -15.59
C GLU A 91 1.15 -9.40 -14.61
N MET A 92 -0.04 -9.61 -15.14
CA MET A 92 -1.18 -10.08 -14.37
C MET A 92 -1.98 -11.09 -15.19
N LEU A 93 -2.25 -12.23 -14.57
CA LEU A 93 -3.18 -13.24 -15.08
C LEU A 93 -4.32 -13.38 -14.08
N MET A 94 -5.55 -13.39 -14.60
CA MET A 94 -6.75 -13.63 -13.80
C MET A 94 -7.62 -14.70 -14.47
N PHE A 95 -7.87 -15.75 -13.73
CA PHE A 95 -8.76 -16.85 -14.06
C PHE A 95 -10.07 -16.64 -13.29
N ASP A 96 -11.17 -16.65 -13.97
CA ASP A 96 -12.48 -16.43 -13.36
C ASP A 96 -13.47 -17.43 -13.92
N ASN A 97 -14.07 -18.19 -13.02
CA ASN A 97 -15.11 -19.13 -13.31
C ASN A 97 -14.75 -20.12 -14.46
N GLY A 98 -13.61 -20.78 -14.34
CA GLY A 98 -13.14 -21.78 -15.30
C GLY A 98 -12.55 -21.22 -16.60
N ARG A 99 -12.21 -19.90 -16.65
CA ARG A 99 -11.67 -19.27 -17.87
C ARG A 99 -10.62 -18.22 -17.56
N LEU A 100 -9.59 -18.15 -18.39
CA LEU A 100 -8.65 -17.01 -18.38
C LEU A 100 -9.40 -15.75 -18.87
N LYS A 101 -9.65 -14.82 -17.96
CA LYS A 101 -10.37 -13.57 -18.25
C LYS A 101 -9.45 -12.43 -18.60
N GLN A 102 -8.26 -12.40 -18.00
CA GLN A 102 -7.29 -11.35 -18.21
C GLN A 102 -5.88 -11.93 -18.25
N ALA A 103 -5.12 -11.49 -19.22
CA ALA A 103 -3.68 -11.67 -19.29
C ALA A 103 -3.09 -10.36 -19.81
N THR A 104 -2.37 -9.66 -18.96
CA THR A 104 -1.73 -8.39 -19.32
C THR A 104 -0.24 -8.47 -19.05
N TYR A 105 0.53 -7.88 -19.93
CA TYR A 105 1.96 -7.63 -19.76
C TYR A 105 2.22 -6.20 -20.19
N ASP A 106 2.85 -5.43 -19.31
CA ASP A 106 3.13 -4.03 -19.54
C ASP A 106 4.57 -3.67 -19.20
N THR A 107 5.11 -2.68 -19.90
CA THR A 107 6.43 -2.12 -19.65
C THR A 107 6.34 -0.61 -19.65
N THR A 108 6.67 0.00 -18.50
CA THR A 108 6.72 1.44 -18.34
C THR A 108 8.14 1.88 -18.02
N GLN A 109 8.51 3.08 -18.48
CA GLN A 109 9.77 3.73 -18.12
C GLN A 109 9.62 5.24 -18.18
N GLY A 110 10.47 5.94 -17.46
CA GLY A 110 10.48 7.39 -17.48
C GLY A 110 11.36 7.95 -16.38
N PHE A 111 11.32 9.27 -16.27
CA PHE A 111 12.01 10.00 -15.20
C PHE A 111 11.13 11.08 -14.58
N GLY A 112 11.45 11.45 -13.35
CA GLY A 112 10.96 12.63 -12.68
C GLY A 112 12.13 13.44 -12.11
N LEU A 113 12.17 14.73 -12.43
CA LEU A 113 13.14 15.67 -11.87
C LEU A 113 12.43 16.54 -10.84
N ARG A 114 12.97 16.56 -9.62
CA ARG A 114 12.45 17.36 -8.50
C ARG A 114 13.46 18.39 -8.08
N ALA A 115 12.99 19.61 -7.83
CA ALA A 115 13.72 20.67 -7.14
C ALA A 115 12.93 21.11 -5.92
N VAL A 116 13.57 21.22 -4.78
CA VAL A 116 12.97 21.60 -3.50
C VAL A 116 13.58 22.92 -3.03
N LYS A 117 12.74 23.90 -2.70
CA LYS A 117 13.15 25.16 -2.08
C LYS A 117 12.20 25.49 -0.93
N ASP A 118 12.72 25.45 0.29
CA ASP A 118 11.89 25.57 1.50
C ASP A 118 10.66 24.63 1.45
N GLU A 119 9.46 25.16 1.43
CA GLU A 119 8.20 24.40 1.28
C GLU A 119 7.80 24.13 -0.17
N ALA A 120 8.39 24.85 -1.12
CA ALA A 120 8.03 24.75 -2.53
C ALA A 120 8.74 23.58 -3.20
N VAL A 121 8.01 22.88 -4.07
CA VAL A 121 8.52 21.77 -4.88
C VAL A 121 8.22 22.02 -6.33
N GLY A 122 9.26 22.07 -7.17
CA GLY A 122 9.16 21.98 -8.62
C GLY A 122 9.31 20.54 -9.05
N TYR A 123 8.43 20.08 -9.92
CA TYR A 123 8.45 18.73 -10.44
C TYR A 123 8.12 18.70 -11.92
N ALA A 124 8.95 17.98 -12.68
CA ALA A 124 8.70 17.71 -14.10
C ALA A 124 9.07 16.27 -14.41
N HIS A 125 8.26 15.59 -15.22
CA HIS A 125 8.47 14.20 -15.57
C HIS A 125 8.23 13.94 -17.06
N SER A 126 8.78 12.84 -17.57
CA SER A 126 8.55 12.37 -18.91
C SER A 126 8.77 10.85 -19.03
N SER A 127 8.06 10.21 -19.93
CA SER A 127 8.37 8.85 -20.40
C SER A 127 9.47 8.83 -21.49
N ASP A 128 9.78 9.98 -22.07
CA ASP A 128 10.90 10.16 -23.02
C ASP A 128 12.20 10.32 -22.23
N MET A 129 13.03 9.28 -22.23
CA MET A 129 14.33 9.25 -21.56
C MET A 129 15.44 9.76 -22.48
N SER A 130 15.34 11.03 -22.92
CA SER A 130 16.34 11.74 -23.72
C SER A 130 16.96 12.91 -22.96
N GLU A 131 18.16 13.33 -23.38
CA GLU A 131 18.82 14.51 -22.81
C GLU A 131 18.00 15.78 -23.00
N GLU A 132 17.31 15.90 -24.14
CA GLU A 132 16.41 17.01 -24.45
C GLU A 132 15.22 17.06 -23.50
N ALA A 133 14.62 15.91 -23.19
CA ALA A 133 13.50 15.83 -22.24
C ALA A 133 13.96 16.19 -20.82
N ILE A 134 15.13 15.70 -20.39
CA ILE A 134 15.73 16.05 -19.09
C ILE A 134 16.07 17.56 -19.06
N GLY A 135 16.56 18.11 -20.17
CA GLY A 135 16.84 19.54 -20.31
C GLY A 135 15.59 20.40 -20.13
N ARG A 136 14.49 20.03 -20.78
CA ARG A 136 13.18 20.70 -20.62
C ARG A 136 12.68 20.60 -19.17
N ALA A 137 12.81 19.44 -18.56
CA ALA A 137 12.45 19.26 -17.15
C ALA A 137 13.29 20.13 -16.22
N ALA A 138 14.62 20.21 -16.47
CA ALA A 138 15.52 21.09 -15.72
C ALA A 138 15.12 22.56 -15.81
N ASP A 139 14.68 23.03 -16.98
CA ASP A 139 14.18 24.39 -17.16
C ASP A 139 12.83 24.61 -16.48
N ALA A 140 11.94 23.62 -16.49
CA ALA A 140 10.63 23.69 -15.82
C ALA A 140 10.74 23.79 -14.30
N VAL A 141 11.60 22.98 -13.67
CA VAL A 141 11.74 22.96 -12.19
C VAL A 141 12.43 24.22 -11.66
N LYS A 142 13.14 24.98 -12.51
CA LYS A 142 13.72 26.27 -12.13
C LYS A 142 12.69 27.31 -11.67
N ALA A 143 11.43 27.18 -12.03
CA ALA A 143 10.36 28.10 -11.64
C ALA A 143 10.14 28.16 -10.12
N VAL A 144 10.66 27.21 -9.35
CA VAL A 144 10.64 27.20 -7.86
C VAL A 144 11.58 28.25 -7.25
N LYS A 145 12.47 28.85 -8.04
CA LYS A 145 13.46 29.81 -7.58
C LYS A 145 12.84 31.16 -7.18
N GLY A 146 12.81 31.40 -5.89
CA GLY A 146 12.69 32.74 -5.34
C GLY A 146 14.00 33.12 -4.64
N GLY A 147 14.88 33.85 -5.32
CA GLY A 147 15.92 34.76 -4.81
C GLY A 147 16.82 34.30 -3.65
N TYR A 148 17.24 33.02 -3.53
CA TYR A 148 18.09 32.58 -2.43
C TYR A 148 19.31 31.78 -2.92
N SER A 149 20.44 31.96 -2.20
CA SER A 149 21.67 31.15 -2.30
C SER A 149 21.65 30.04 -1.26
N GLY A 150 20.77 29.03 -1.41
CA GLY A 150 20.72 27.89 -0.51
C GLY A 150 21.92 26.95 -0.74
N THR A 151 22.36 26.28 0.32
CA THR A 151 23.30 25.16 0.21
C THR A 151 22.48 23.90 -0.04
N LEU A 152 22.85 23.13 -1.08
CA LEU A 152 22.20 21.88 -1.39
C LEU A 152 22.38 20.88 -0.23
N ALA A 153 21.32 20.20 0.15
CA ALA A 153 21.34 19.21 1.21
C ALA A 153 22.33 18.06 0.88
N ALA A 154 23.03 17.56 1.88
CA ALA A 154 23.97 16.46 1.72
C ALA A 154 23.29 15.23 1.10
N ALA A 155 24.03 14.51 0.26
CA ALA A 155 23.57 13.26 -0.32
C ALA A 155 23.17 12.26 0.79
N PRO A 156 22.20 11.34 0.54
CA PRO A 156 21.89 10.27 1.47
C PRO A 156 23.09 9.36 1.72
N ALA A 157 23.16 8.76 2.91
CA ALA A 157 24.13 7.71 3.17
C ALA A 157 23.89 6.52 2.23
N ARG A 158 24.96 5.86 1.80
CA ARG A 158 24.84 4.62 1.02
C ARG A 158 24.49 3.45 1.94
N THR A 159 23.78 2.47 1.41
CA THR A 159 23.53 1.20 2.06
C THR A 159 23.91 0.05 1.13
N ASN A 160 24.38 -1.04 1.68
CA ASN A 160 24.59 -2.31 1.01
C ASN A 160 23.61 -3.39 1.50
N ALA A 161 22.56 -3.00 2.23
CA ALA A 161 21.54 -3.91 2.69
C ALA A 161 20.79 -4.52 1.51
N LYS A 162 20.78 -5.86 1.44
CA LYS A 162 20.00 -6.65 0.48
C LYS A 162 18.80 -7.25 1.21
N LEU A 163 17.66 -6.60 1.12
CA LEU A 163 16.44 -7.04 1.79
C LEU A 163 15.64 -8.07 0.98
N TYR A 164 15.89 -8.14 -0.33
CA TYR A 164 15.21 -9.02 -1.27
C TYR A 164 16.10 -9.33 -2.48
N THR A 165 15.64 -10.25 -3.33
CA THR A 165 16.33 -10.63 -4.58
C THR A 165 16.23 -9.56 -5.65
N ASP A 166 17.22 -9.49 -6.54
CA ASP A 166 17.21 -8.67 -7.76
C ASP A 166 16.58 -9.44 -8.96
N ALA A 167 16.24 -10.72 -8.78
CA ALA A 167 15.72 -11.56 -9.85
C ALA A 167 14.38 -11.06 -10.37
N ASN A 168 14.18 -11.16 -11.69
CA ASN A 168 12.93 -10.77 -12.31
C ASN A 168 11.85 -11.87 -12.10
N PRO A 169 10.78 -11.61 -11.33
CA PRO A 169 9.76 -12.61 -11.04
C PRO A 169 8.90 -13.00 -12.25
N LEU A 170 8.99 -12.25 -13.36
CA LEU A 170 8.25 -12.55 -14.57
C LEU A 170 8.92 -13.63 -15.42
N ALA A 171 10.24 -13.84 -15.26
CA ALA A 171 11.05 -14.67 -16.16
C ALA A 171 11.07 -16.16 -15.81
N GLY A 172 10.81 -16.54 -14.54
CA GLY A 172 11.08 -17.89 -14.06
C GLY A 172 10.06 -18.94 -14.52
N ILE A 173 8.78 -18.60 -14.63
CA ILE A 173 7.68 -19.53 -14.96
C ILE A 173 7.05 -19.16 -16.29
N ALA A 174 6.96 -20.13 -17.20
CA ALA A 174 6.36 -19.92 -18.51
C ALA A 174 4.85 -19.57 -18.40
N PHE A 175 4.33 -18.78 -19.32
CA PHE A 175 2.93 -18.35 -19.36
C PHE A 175 1.95 -19.54 -19.26
N ALA A 176 2.18 -20.59 -20.03
CA ALA A 176 1.32 -21.78 -20.01
C ALA A 176 1.30 -22.48 -18.65
N GLU A 177 2.40 -22.48 -17.90
CA GLU A 177 2.46 -23.05 -16.55
C GLU A 177 1.72 -22.17 -15.53
N LYS A 178 1.77 -20.83 -15.69
CA LYS A 178 0.96 -19.91 -14.87
C LYS A 178 -0.54 -20.13 -15.11
N VAL A 179 -0.95 -20.37 -16.35
CA VAL A 179 -2.35 -20.69 -16.67
C VAL A 179 -2.78 -22.01 -16.03
N LYS A 180 -1.98 -23.09 -16.16
CA LYS A 180 -2.25 -24.39 -15.51
C LYS A 180 -2.34 -24.27 -13.98
N LEU A 181 -1.50 -23.43 -13.37
CA LEU A 181 -1.59 -23.16 -11.94
C LEU A 181 -2.96 -22.55 -11.58
N LEU A 182 -3.42 -21.55 -12.31
CA LEU A 182 -4.71 -20.90 -12.06
C LEU A 182 -5.88 -21.86 -12.31
N GLU A 183 -5.81 -22.73 -13.31
CA GLU A 183 -6.76 -23.81 -13.56
C GLU A 183 -6.81 -24.79 -12.38
N ALA A 184 -5.65 -25.19 -11.85
CA ALA A 184 -5.56 -26.07 -10.69
C ALA A 184 -6.14 -25.43 -9.42
N MET A 185 -5.89 -24.13 -9.22
CA MET A 185 -6.45 -23.35 -8.11
C MET A 185 -7.99 -23.29 -8.21
N ASP A 186 -8.55 -23.00 -9.41
CA ASP A 186 -10.00 -22.96 -9.62
C ASP A 186 -10.63 -24.33 -9.34
N ALA A 187 -10.09 -25.39 -9.95
CA ALA A 187 -10.61 -26.76 -9.79
C ALA A 187 -10.58 -27.22 -8.33
N TYR A 188 -9.47 -27.01 -7.63
CA TYR A 188 -9.33 -27.36 -6.22
C TYR A 188 -10.33 -26.60 -5.34
N THR A 189 -10.44 -25.30 -5.53
CA THR A 189 -11.33 -24.44 -4.73
C THR A 189 -12.80 -24.85 -4.92
N ARG A 190 -13.21 -25.15 -6.17
CA ARG A 190 -14.56 -25.65 -6.47
C ARG A 190 -14.90 -26.96 -5.81
N ALA A 191 -13.93 -27.85 -5.72
CA ALA A 191 -14.13 -29.17 -5.14
C ALA A 191 -14.26 -29.17 -3.60
N LYS A 192 -13.96 -28.04 -2.93
CA LYS A 192 -14.00 -27.96 -1.46
C LYS A 192 -15.40 -28.01 -0.85
N ASP A 193 -16.37 -27.38 -1.50
CA ASP A 193 -17.75 -27.35 -0.98
C ASP A 193 -18.75 -27.20 -2.15
N PRO A 194 -19.86 -27.96 -2.15
CA PRO A 194 -20.88 -27.89 -3.22
C PRO A 194 -21.59 -26.53 -3.30
N ARG A 195 -21.50 -25.68 -2.28
CA ARG A 195 -22.03 -24.33 -2.26
C ARG A 195 -21.16 -23.32 -3.00
N VAL A 196 -19.93 -23.67 -3.43
CA VAL A 196 -19.08 -22.80 -4.24
C VAL A 196 -19.74 -22.53 -5.58
N ARG A 197 -20.02 -21.26 -5.87
CA ARG A 197 -20.68 -20.78 -7.10
C ARG A 197 -19.70 -20.18 -8.09
N GLN A 198 -18.74 -19.40 -7.60
CA GLN A 198 -17.74 -18.74 -8.43
C GLN A 198 -16.37 -18.77 -7.74
N VAL A 199 -15.33 -18.94 -8.54
CA VAL A 199 -13.93 -18.85 -8.10
C VAL A 199 -13.21 -17.86 -9.01
N THR A 200 -12.45 -16.97 -8.41
CA THR A 200 -11.50 -16.10 -9.10
C THR A 200 -10.12 -16.32 -8.51
N ALA A 201 -9.17 -16.72 -9.34
CA ALA A 201 -7.76 -16.88 -8.98
C ALA A 201 -6.91 -15.92 -9.81
N SER A 202 -5.90 -15.30 -9.22
CA SER A 202 -5.01 -14.40 -9.94
C SER A 202 -3.57 -14.48 -9.45
N VAL A 203 -2.65 -14.24 -10.39
CA VAL A 203 -1.22 -14.05 -10.14
C VAL A 203 -0.83 -12.73 -10.76
N ALA A 204 -0.20 -11.87 -9.97
CA ALA A 204 0.40 -10.64 -10.45
C ALA A 204 1.86 -10.57 -10.03
N ALA A 205 2.71 -10.13 -10.94
CA ALA A 205 4.13 -9.92 -10.68
C ALA A 205 4.59 -8.61 -11.29
N SER A 206 5.55 -7.96 -10.67
CA SER A 206 6.24 -6.81 -11.23
C SER A 206 7.71 -6.80 -10.87
N TRP A 207 8.50 -6.22 -11.76
CA TRP A 207 9.91 -6.01 -11.58
C TRP A 207 10.23 -4.56 -11.90
N GLN A 208 10.66 -3.81 -10.88
CA GLN A 208 10.95 -2.39 -10.97
C GLN A 208 12.42 -2.16 -10.72
N VAL A 209 13.06 -1.39 -11.59
CA VAL A 209 14.42 -0.87 -11.40
C VAL A 209 14.32 0.63 -11.24
N VAL A 210 14.90 1.15 -10.19
CA VAL A 210 15.00 2.58 -9.93
C VAL A 210 16.47 3.01 -9.87
N GLU A 211 16.76 4.19 -10.41
CA GLU A 211 18.05 4.85 -10.31
C GLU A 211 17.84 6.32 -9.96
N ILE A 212 18.44 6.78 -8.88
CA ILE A 212 18.28 8.12 -8.33
C ILE A 212 19.60 8.83 -8.45
N VAL A 213 19.65 9.91 -9.24
CA VAL A 213 20.89 10.65 -9.51
C VAL A 213 20.81 12.02 -8.84
N ARG A 214 21.83 12.32 -8.07
CA ARG A 214 21.96 13.58 -7.33
C ARG A 214 22.78 14.60 -8.14
N PRO A 215 22.70 15.90 -7.82
CA PRO A 215 23.46 16.96 -8.52
C PRO A 215 24.97 16.80 -8.46
N ASP A 216 25.50 16.19 -7.40
CA ASP A 216 26.92 15.89 -7.22
C ASP A 216 27.40 14.69 -8.05
N GLY A 217 26.50 14.05 -8.82
CA GLY A 217 26.79 12.87 -9.62
C GLY A 217 26.65 11.54 -8.87
N GLU A 218 26.38 11.58 -7.57
CA GLU A 218 26.09 10.37 -6.79
C GLU A 218 24.82 9.70 -7.33
N SER A 219 24.88 8.38 -7.47
CA SER A 219 23.77 7.56 -7.96
C SER A 219 23.44 6.45 -6.97
N TYR A 220 22.16 6.26 -6.71
CA TYR A 220 21.58 5.23 -5.84
C TYR A 220 20.66 4.36 -6.67
N ARG A 221 20.67 3.07 -6.42
CA ARG A 221 19.93 2.11 -7.22
C ARG A 221 19.27 1.06 -6.35
N ASP A 222 18.08 0.64 -6.74
CA ASP A 222 17.35 -0.46 -6.14
C ASP A 222 16.61 -1.27 -7.21
N VAL A 223 16.52 -2.59 -7.04
CA VAL A 223 15.78 -3.50 -7.92
C VAL A 223 14.71 -4.17 -7.08
N ARG A 224 13.46 -3.95 -7.42
CA ARG A 224 12.29 -4.22 -6.58
C ARG A 224 11.35 -5.24 -7.22
N PRO A 225 11.54 -6.53 -6.99
CA PRO A 225 10.55 -7.53 -7.38
C PRO A 225 9.29 -7.38 -6.52
N MET A 226 8.16 -7.80 -7.05
CA MET A 226 6.91 -7.89 -6.32
C MET A 226 6.05 -9.00 -6.90
N VAL A 227 5.49 -9.84 -6.05
CA VAL A 227 4.56 -10.89 -6.41
C VAL A 227 3.31 -10.78 -5.53
N ARG A 228 2.18 -11.12 -6.11
CA ARG A 228 0.91 -11.30 -5.40
C ARG A 228 0.13 -12.46 -6.02
N VAL A 229 -0.34 -13.36 -5.17
CA VAL A 229 -1.29 -14.44 -5.51
C VAL A 229 -2.59 -14.15 -4.75
N ASN A 230 -3.73 -14.37 -5.38
CA ASN A 230 -5.02 -14.10 -4.77
C ASN A 230 -6.06 -15.14 -5.20
N VAL A 231 -6.85 -15.60 -4.23
CA VAL A 231 -8.02 -16.46 -4.44
C VAL A 231 -9.23 -15.76 -3.83
N SER A 232 -10.31 -15.71 -4.57
CA SER A 232 -11.60 -15.23 -4.09
C SER A 232 -12.68 -16.21 -4.49
N VAL A 233 -13.64 -16.44 -3.59
CA VAL A 233 -14.71 -17.40 -3.79
C VAL A 233 -16.04 -16.78 -3.43
N VAL A 234 -17.07 -17.10 -4.20
CA VAL A 234 -18.46 -16.83 -3.85
C VAL A 234 -19.12 -18.17 -3.53
N VAL A 235 -19.71 -18.28 -2.34
CA VAL A 235 -20.55 -19.42 -1.95
C VAL A 235 -22.00 -18.97 -1.91
N GLY A 236 -22.95 -19.92 -2.10
CA GLY A 236 -24.36 -19.60 -2.07
C GLY A 236 -25.21 -20.75 -1.56
N ASP A 237 -26.21 -20.41 -0.74
CA ASP A 237 -27.27 -21.29 -0.28
C ASP A 237 -28.62 -20.58 -0.44
N GLY A 238 -29.50 -21.14 -1.28
CA GLY A 238 -30.71 -20.44 -1.71
C GLY A 238 -30.39 -19.09 -2.36
N ASP A 239 -31.02 -18.04 -1.89
CA ASP A 239 -30.83 -16.66 -2.36
C ASP A 239 -29.65 -15.94 -1.68
N ARG A 240 -29.09 -16.53 -0.63
CA ARG A 240 -27.96 -15.95 0.10
C ARG A 240 -26.65 -16.27 -0.59
N GLN A 241 -25.82 -15.26 -0.79
CA GLN A 241 -24.48 -15.39 -1.35
C GLN A 241 -23.50 -14.60 -0.51
N GLU A 242 -22.34 -15.19 -0.24
CA GLU A 242 -21.27 -14.56 0.52
C GLU A 242 -19.90 -14.81 -0.15
N THR A 243 -18.97 -13.91 0.13
CA THR A 243 -17.65 -13.92 -0.48
C THR A 243 -16.58 -14.14 0.60
N GLY A 244 -15.58 -14.93 0.27
CA GLY A 244 -14.34 -15.02 1.02
C GLY A 244 -13.15 -14.82 0.08
N SER A 245 -12.04 -14.34 0.62
CA SER A 245 -10.84 -14.13 -0.17
C SER A 245 -9.59 -14.25 0.68
N HIS A 246 -8.53 -14.78 0.05
CA HIS A 246 -7.20 -14.77 0.65
C HIS A 246 -6.18 -14.35 -0.41
N GLY A 247 -5.34 -13.40 -0.05
CA GLY A 247 -4.24 -12.93 -0.89
C GLY A 247 -2.93 -12.97 -0.11
N TYR A 248 -1.83 -13.23 -0.82
CA TYR A 248 -0.50 -13.23 -0.22
C TYR A 248 0.56 -12.86 -1.26
N GLY A 249 1.75 -12.49 -0.80
CA GLY A 249 2.84 -12.11 -1.68
C GLY A 249 3.97 -11.39 -0.96
N GLY A 250 4.86 -10.77 -1.73
CA GLY A 250 6.02 -10.06 -1.20
C GLY A 250 7.06 -9.77 -2.26
N ARG A 251 8.24 -9.37 -1.83
CA ARG A 251 9.38 -9.04 -2.68
C ARG A 251 10.29 -10.26 -2.88
N ALA A 252 9.86 -11.14 -3.77
CA ALA A 252 10.63 -12.35 -4.12
C ALA A 252 10.30 -12.79 -5.55
N THR A 253 10.85 -13.93 -5.98
CA THR A 253 10.49 -14.55 -7.26
C THR A 253 9.14 -15.27 -7.17
N LEU A 254 8.49 -15.47 -8.32
CA LEU A 254 7.16 -16.10 -8.36
C LEU A 254 7.16 -17.51 -7.80
N GLU A 255 8.24 -18.28 -8.02
CA GLU A 255 8.39 -19.67 -7.55
C GLU A 255 8.20 -19.81 -6.04
N GLN A 256 8.57 -18.79 -5.26
CA GLN A 256 8.42 -18.82 -3.80
C GLN A 256 6.96 -18.76 -3.33
N PHE A 257 6.05 -18.30 -4.19
CA PHE A 257 4.64 -18.10 -3.85
C PHE A 257 3.68 -19.10 -4.52
N VAL A 258 4.12 -19.86 -5.51
CA VAL A 258 3.23 -20.78 -6.25
C VAL A 258 3.34 -22.24 -5.81
N GLY A 259 4.01 -22.50 -4.70
CA GLY A 259 4.06 -23.84 -4.09
C GLY A 259 2.66 -24.35 -3.74
N GLU A 260 2.41 -25.64 -3.97
CA GLU A 260 1.08 -26.25 -3.85
C GLU A 260 0.46 -26.07 -2.45
N ALA A 261 1.24 -26.22 -1.38
CA ALA A 261 0.76 -26.00 -0.02
C ALA A 261 0.30 -24.54 0.23
N ALA A 262 1.01 -23.56 -0.35
CA ALA A 262 0.69 -22.14 -0.15
C ALA A 262 -0.63 -21.76 -0.83
N TRP A 263 -0.80 -22.08 -2.12
CA TRP A 263 -2.03 -21.70 -2.81
C TRP A 263 -3.24 -22.54 -2.38
N ARG A 264 -3.05 -23.82 -1.96
CA ARG A 264 -4.13 -24.62 -1.36
C ARG A 264 -4.57 -24.03 -0.03
N GLY A 265 -3.63 -23.64 0.85
CA GLY A 265 -3.96 -22.96 2.09
C GLY A 265 -4.76 -21.67 1.86
N ALA A 266 -4.36 -20.86 0.87
CA ALA A 266 -5.10 -19.65 0.50
C ALA A 266 -6.51 -19.95 -0.03
N ALA A 267 -6.67 -21.02 -0.81
CA ALA A 267 -7.98 -21.48 -1.28
C ALA A 267 -8.87 -21.97 -0.11
N ASP A 268 -8.29 -22.72 0.82
CA ASP A 268 -8.99 -23.21 2.00
C ASP A 268 -9.47 -22.07 2.89
N ASP A 269 -8.62 -21.07 3.13
CA ASP A 269 -8.98 -19.87 3.88
C ASP A 269 -10.08 -19.05 3.21
N ALA A 270 -10.01 -18.88 1.88
CA ALA A 270 -11.03 -18.16 1.13
C ALA A 270 -12.40 -18.88 1.22
N VAL A 271 -12.42 -20.21 1.07
CA VAL A 271 -13.65 -21.00 1.22
C VAL A 271 -14.17 -20.95 2.65
N ARG A 272 -13.30 -21.15 3.66
CA ARG A 272 -13.66 -21.07 5.08
C ARG A 272 -14.32 -19.71 5.39
N GLN A 273 -13.71 -18.60 5.00
CA GLN A 273 -14.24 -17.26 5.24
C GLN A 273 -15.61 -17.07 4.59
N ALA A 274 -15.79 -17.52 3.34
CA ALA A 274 -17.06 -17.42 2.64
C ALA A 274 -18.16 -18.23 3.35
N LEU A 275 -17.85 -19.44 3.81
CA LEU A 275 -18.79 -20.30 4.54
C LEU A 275 -19.14 -19.72 5.92
N VAL A 276 -18.16 -19.22 6.65
CA VAL A 276 -18.37 -18.50 7.93
C VAL A 276 -19.31 -17.31 7.72
N ASN A 277 -19.11 -16.52 6.67
CA ASN A 277 -19.98 -15.39 6.35
C ASN A 277 -21.39 -15.85 5.94
N LEU A 278 -21.52 -17.01 5.28
CA LEU A 278 -22.82 -17.58 4.92
C LEU A 278 -23.65 -17.96 6.17
N ASP A 279 -23.00 -18.45 7.20
CA ASP A 279 -23.62 -18.85 8.47
C ASP A 279 -23.75 -17.69 9.47
N SER A 280 -23.23 -16.49 9.14
CA SER A 280 -23.19 -15.34 10.05
C SER A 280 -24.58 -14.75 10.32
N VAL A 281 -24.75 -14.22 11.52
CA VAL A 281 -25.92 -13.43 11.96
C VAL A 281 -25.60 -11.92 11.89
N PRO A 282 -26.59 -11.02 11.98
CA PRO A 282 -26.33 -9.58 12.06
C PRO A 282 -25.42 -9.21 13.22
N ALA A 283 -24.47 -8.32 12.99
CA ALA A 283 -23.59 -7.82 14.05
C ALA A 283 -24.35 -6.96 15.05
N PRO A 284 -24.01 -7.03 16.36
CA PRO A 284 -24.55 -6.12 17.36
C PRO A 284 -24.09 -4.68 17.08
N ALA A 285 -24.91 -3.70 17.51
CA ALA A 285 -24.58 -2.28 17.46
C ALA A 285 -24.46 -1.71 18.88
N GLY A 286 -23.56 -0.75 19.07
CA GLY A 286 -23.36 -0.07 20.35
C GLY A 286 -21.89 0.00 20.79
N GLU A 287 -21.65 0.53 21.98
CA GLU A 287 -20.34 0.47 22.63
C GLU A 287 -20.10 -0.90 23.23
N MET A 288 -18.95 -1.51 22.92
CA MET A 288 -18.55 -2.80 23.49
C MET A 288 -17.04 -2.97 23.46
N ASP A 289 -16.53 -3.95 24.22
CA ASP A 289 -15.14 -4.35 24.15
C ASP A 289 -14.90 -5.12 22.85
N VAL A 290 -13.77 -4.83 22.19
CA VAL A 290 -13.40 -5.45 20.92
C VAL A 290 -12.02 -6.09 21.07
N VAL A 291 -11.92 -7.35 20.69
CA VAL A 291 -10.63 -8.01 20.50
C VAL A 291 -10.30 -7.99 19.00
N LEU A 292 -9.14 -7.45 18.66
CA LEU A 292 -8.59 -7.53 17.31
C LEU A 292 -7.65 -8.73 17.23
N GLY A 293 -7.79 -9.56 16.20
CA GLY A 293 -6.85 -10.65 15.93
C GLY A 293 -5.46 -10.16 15.51
N PRO A 294 -4.47 -11.07 15.45
CA PRO A 294 -3.12 -10.72 15.02
C PRO A 294 -3.04 -10.54 13.50
N GLY A 295 -1.98 -9.88 13.03
CA GLY A 295 -1.64 -9.76 11.62
C GLY A 295 -2.41 -8.69 10.85
N TRP A 296 -3.29 -9.07 9.92
CA TRP A 296 -4.00 -8.15 9.02
C TRP A 296 -4.86 -7.08 9.71
N PRO A 297 -5.49 -7.31 10.87
CA PRO A 297 -6.15 -6.24 11.61
C PRO A 297 -5.26 -5.04 11.96
N GLY A 298 -3.94 -5.16 11.88
CA GLY A 298 -2.98 -4.04 11.91
C GLY A 298 -3.21 -2.97 10.84
N VAL A 299 -4.08 -3.20 9.84
CA VAL A 299 -4.54 -2.15 8.93
C VAL A 299 -5.24 -1.02 9.68
N MET A 300 -5.90 -1.31 10.79
CA MET A 300 -6.51 -0.30 11.64
C MET A 300 -5.45 0.59 12.30
N LEU A 301 -4.33 0.01 12.74
CA LEU A 301 -3.18 0.76 13.24
C LEU A 301 -2.56 1.64 12.13
N HIS A 302 -2.45 1.12 10.91
CA HIS A 302 -1.95 1.85 9.75
C HIS A 302 -2.77 3.12 9.49
N GLU A 303 -4.09 3.01 9.48
CA GLU A 303 -4.98 4.14 9.23
C GLU A 303 -5.08 5.07 10.44
N ALA A 304 -5.42 4.52 11.62
CA ALA A 304 -5.71 5.30 12.82
C ALA A 304 -4.47 6.03 13.39
N VAL A 305 -3.27 5.51 13.12
CA VAL A 305 -2.00 5.99 13.69
C VAL A 305 -1.01 6.35 12.60
N GLY A 306 -0.74 5.43 11.69
CA GLY A 306 0.33 5.53 10.71
C GLY A 306 0.25 6.81 9.87
N HIS A 307 -0.88 7.06 9.20
CA HIS A 307 -1.08 8.30 8.45
C HIS A 307 -0.99 9.56 9.32
N GLY A 308 -1.45 9.48 10.56
CA GLY A 308 -1.35 10.58 11.51
C GLY A 308 0.09 10.93 11.91
N LEU A 309 1.04 10.01 11.73
CA LEU A 309 2.46 10.18 12.08
C LEU A 309 3.38 10.41 10.87
N GLU A 310 2.82 10.68 9.70
CA GLU A 310 3.58 11.14 8.53
C GLU A 310 4.01 12.60 8.71
N GLY A 311 5.27 12.89 8.39
CA GLY A 311 5.94 14.15 8.72
C GLY A 311 5.31 15.39 8.09
N ASP A 312 4.80 15.31 6.87
CA ASP A 312 4.19 16.44 6.16
C ASP A 312 2.90 16.93 6.83
N PHE A 313 2.05 16.02 7.34
CA PHE A 313 0.85 16.41 8.07
C PHE A 313 1.19 17.02 9.43
N ASN A 314 2.21 16.48 10.12
CA ASN A 314 2.66 16.99 11.42
C ASN A 314 3.34 18.35 11.29
N ARG A 315 4.18 18.56 10.27
CA ARG A 315 4.79 19.85 9.96
C ARG A 315 3.74 20.93 9.67
N LYS A 316 2.75 20.59 8.85
CA LYS A 316 1.63 21.49 8.50
C LYS A 316 0.60 21.65 9.62
N LYS A 317 0.76 20.94 10.73
CA LYS A 317 -0.19 20.92 11.88
C LYS A 317 -1.61 20.51 11.48
N THR A 318 -1.74 19.61 10.51
CA THR A 318 -3.01 19.06 10.02
C THR A 318 -3.28 17.66 10.50
N SER A 319 -2.39 17.05 11.29
CA SER A 319 -2.59 15.76 11.94
C SER A 319 -3.16 15.94 13.35
N ALA A 320 -4.00 14.98 13.77
CA ALA A 320 -4.45 14.86 15.15
C ALA A 320 -3.29 14.63 16.16
N PHE A 321 -2.11 14.21 15.70
CA PHE A 321 -0.90 14.01 16.51
C PHE A 321 0.06 15.22 16.46
N ALA A 322 -0.30 16.29 15.78
CA ALA A 322 0.59 17.44 15.63
C ALA A 322 0.90 18.12 16.96
N GLY A 323 2.18 18.30 17.27
CA GLY A 323 2.65 18.93 18.50
C GLY A 323 2.63 18.04 19.75
N LEU A 324 2.34 16.74 19.60
CA LEU A 324 2.29 15.79 20.71
C LEU A 324 3.61 15.02 20.93
N MET A 325 4.70 15.39 20.25
CA MET A 325 6.01 14.77 20.46
C MET A 325 6.42 14.84 21.94
N GLY A 326 6.83 13.70 22.49
CA GLY A 326 7.18 13.53 23.91
C GLY A 326 5.99 13.38 24.87
N GLN A 327 4.76 13.41 24.35
CA GLN A 327 3.55 13.22 25.17
C GLN A 327 3.03 11.79 25.07
N GLN A 328 2.27 11.38 26.06
CA GLN A 328 1.56 10.11 26.04
C GLN A 328 0.39 10.20 25.06
N VAL A 329 0.41 9.34 24.04
CA VAL A 329 -0.62 9.26 22.98
C VAL A 329 -1.28 7.90 22.90
N ALA A 330 -0.82 6.95 23.69
CA ALA A 330 -1.36 5.59 23.78
C ALA A 330 -1.29 5.05 25.21
N ALA A 331 -1.94 3.93 25.47
CA ALA A 331 -1.80 3.21 26.73
C ALA A 331 -0.34 2.76 26.93
N LYS A 332 0.06 2.61 28.20
CA LYS A 332 1.36 2.04 28.55
C LYS A 332 1.49 0.63 27.98
N GLY A 333 2.68 0.27 27.51
CA GLY A 333 2.96 -1.00 26.83
C GLY A 333 2.76 -0.93 25.30
N VAL A 334 2.08 0.09 24.77
CA VAL A 334 1.90 0.26 23.32
C VAL A 334 3.18 0.79 22.71
N THR A 335 3.84 -0.01 21.87
CA THR A 335 4.99 0.40 21.07
C THR A 335 4.70 0.16 19.59
N VAL A 336 4.80 1.22 18.78
CA VAL A 336 4.51 1.22 17.34
C VAL A 336 5.75 1.61 16.57
N VAL A 337 6.06 0.84 15.53
CA VAL A 337 7.20 1.08 14.66
C VAL A 337 6.77 1.06 13.18
N ASP A 338 7.50 1.80 12.34
CA ASP A 338 7.51 1.61 10.90
C ASP A 338 8.87 1.03 10.50
N ASP A 339 8.88 -0.19 9.95
CA ASP A 339 10.12 -0.93 9.66
C ASP A 339 10.25 -1.27 8.17
N GLY A 340 11.02 -0.45 7.46
CA GLY A 340 11.33 -0.67 6.04
C GLY A 340 12.40 -1.72 5.78
N THR A 341 13.03 -2.29 6.84
CA THR A 341 14.22 -3.15 6.74
C THR A 341 13.91 -4.65 6.79
N MET A 342 12.65 -5.02 6.92
CA MET A 342 12.22 -6.43 7.02
C MET A 342 12.42 -7.16 5.69
N GLY A 343 13.14 -8.30 5.71
CA GLY A 343 13.46 -9.08 4.50
C GLY A 343 12.21 -9.54 3.73
N SER A 344 12.22 -9.37 2.40
CA SER A 344 11.19 -9.84 1.46
C SER A 344 9.76 -9.35 1.71
N ARG A 345 9.54 -8.45 2.66
CA ARG A 345 8.19 -7.90 2.93
C ARG A 345 7.76 -6.92 1.84
N ARG A 346 6.45 -6.85 1.60
CA ARG A 346 5.83 -6.02 0.57
C ARG A 346 6.16 -4.53 0.74
N GLY A 347 6.13 -4.01 1.98
CA GLY A 347 6.41 -2.61 2.28
C GLY A 347 7.91 -2.25 2.32
N SER A 348 8.81 -3.23 2.40
CA SER A 348 10.25 -3.00 2.58
C SER A 348 10.93 -2.44 1.34
N LEU A 349 11.93 -1.58 1.56
CA LEU A 349 12.78 -0.99 0.54
C LEU A 349 14.22 -0.90 1.07
N SER A 350 15.21 -1.21 0.22
CA SER A 350 16.62 -0.99 0.59
C SER A 350 16.93 0.50 0.72
N ILE A 351 16.38 1.29 -0.21
CA ILE A 351 16.36 2.76 -0.17
C ILE A 351 14.96 3.24 -0.53
N ASP A 352 14.56 4.40 -0.02
CA ASP A 352 13.34 5.08 -0.46
C ASP A 352 13.51 5.73 -1.85
N ASP A 353 12.50 6.46 -2.32
CA ASP A 353 12.51 7.07 -3.66
C ASP A 353 13.23 8.42 -3.71
N GLU A 354 13.92 8.80 -2.64
CA GLU A 354 14.87 9.90 -2.55
C GLU A 354 16.32 9.43 -2.39
N GLY A 355 16.53 8.08 -2.36
CA GLY A 355 17.83 7.43 -2.15
C GLY A 355 18.22 7.24 -0.69
N THR A 356 17.35 7.59 0.25
CA THR A 356 17.62 7.43 1.68
C THR A 356 17.44 5.96 2.10
N PRO A 357 18.41 5.33 2.80
CA PRO A 357 18.20 4.01 3.37
C PRO A 357 16.99 3.97 4.28
N THR A 358 16.16 2.93 4.14
CA THR A 358 15.04 2.73 5.07
C THR A 358 15.53 2.31 6.44
N ASN A 359 14.73 2.56 7.45
CA ASN A 359 15.08 2.28 8.84
C ASN A 359 13.92 1.57 9.54
N ARG A 360 14.22 1.05 10.73
CA ARG A 360 13.22 0.74 11.74
C ARG A 360 13.02 1.99 12.59
N THR A 361 11.97 2.73 12.32
CA THR A 361 11.63 3.99 12.98
C THR A 361 10.64 3.73 14.10
N VAL A 362 11.01 4.01 15.35
CA VAL A 362 10.08 3.96 16.47
C VAL A 362 9.24 5.22 16.43
N LEU A 363 7.92 5.04 16.39
CA LEU A 363 6.93 6.12 16.32
C LEU A 363 6.35 6.40 17.71
N ILE A 364 5.89 5.35 18.39
CA ILE A 364 5.39 5.38 19.75
C ILE A 364 6.20 4.37 20.55
N ASP A 365 6.70 4.75 21.73
CA ASP A 365 7.46 3.91 22.64
C ASP A 365 6.82 3.91 24.02
N ASP A 366 6.37 2.76 24.47
CA ASP A 366 5.64 2.60 25.76
C ASP A 366 4.53 3.67 25.96
N GLY A 367 3.76 3.95 24.90
CA GLY A 367 2.69 4.92 24.86
C GLY A 367 3.10 6.36 24.58
N ILE A 368 4.38 6.68 24.52
CA ILE A 368 4.91 8.02 24.28
C ILE A 368 5.22 8.23 22.80
N LEU A 369 4.77 9.33 22.21
CA LEU A 369 5.13 9.70 20.84
C LEU A 369 6.59 10.15 20.78
N VAL A 370 7.44 9.40 20.04
CA VAL A 370 8.89 9.63 19.97
C VAL A 370 9.39 9.90 18.55
N GLY A 371 8.60 9.67 17.52
CA GLY A 371 9.04 9.83 16.14
C GLY A 371 7.94 10.08 15.13
N TYR A 372 8.33 10.61 13.98
CA TYR A 372 7.52 10.72 12.77
C TYR A 372 8.22 10.04 11.59
N MET A 373 7.47 9.58 10.62
CA MET A 373 8.01 9.12 9.34
C MET A 373 8.33 10.31 8.45
N GLN A 374 9.56 10.42 8.01
CA GLN A 374 10.09 11.61 7.35
C GLN A 374 10.66 11.30 5.95
N ASP A 375 10.29 12.13 4.97
CA ASP A 375 11.08 12.34 3.77
C ASP A 375 12.19 13.39 4.04
N ARG A 376 13.01 13.67 3.05
CA ARG A 376 14.13 14.61 3.20
C ARG A 376 13.67 16.06 3.39
N GLN A 377 12.61 16.48 2.68
CA GLN A 377 12.08 17.83 2.78
C GLN A 377 11.49 18.11 4.16
N ASN A 378 10.56 17.24 4.61
CA ASN A 378 9.87 17.46 5.89
C ASN A 378 10.82 17.29 7.07
N ALA A 379 11.75 16.32 7.01
CA ALA A 379 12.81 16.16 8.00
C ALA A 379 13.62 17.46 8.17
N ARG A 380 14.09 18.05 7.08
CA ARG A 380 14.85 19.31 7.11
C ARG A 380 14.04 20.46 7.70
N LEU A 381 12.80 20.64 7.26
CA LEU A 381 11.93 21.72 7.73
C LEU A 381 11.51 21.57 9.21
N MET A 382 11.55 20.37 9.74
CA MET A 382 11.27 20.08 11.15
C MET A 382 12.55 19.96 12.02
N GLY A 383 13.75 20.11 11.44
CA GLY A 383 15.00 19.89 12.15
C GLY A 383 15.23 18.45 12.61
N MET A 384 14.64 17.48 11.89
CA MET A 384 14.71 16.04 12.17
C MET A 384 15.59 15.35 11.14
N ARG A 385 15.86 14.03 11.35
CA ARG A 385 16.54 13.19 10.38
C ARG A 385 15.53 12.53 9.43
N PRO A 386 15.87 12.35 8.14
CA PRO A 386 15.08 11.52 7.23
C PRO A 386 15.03 10.08 7.75
N THR A 387 13.91 9.41 7.57
CA THR A 387 13.70 8.04 8.06
C THR A 387 13.66 6.99 6.94
N GLY A 388 13.83 7.42 5.67
CA GLY A 388 13.71 6.53 4.52
C GLY A 388 12.27 6.22 4.15
N ASN A 389 11.38 7.19 4.37
CA ASN A 389 9.95 7.10 4.07
C ASN A 389 9.51 8.01 2.92
N GLY A 390 10.45 8.65 2.19
CA GLY A 390 10.17 9.46 1.01
C GLY A 390 9.78 8.59 -0.18
N ARG A 391 8.48 8.30 -0.38
CA ARG A 391 7.99 7.32 -1.36
C ARG A 391 7.08 7.95 -2.41
N ARG A 392 7.10 7.38 -3.61
CA ARG A 392 6.23 7.75 -4.75
C ARG A 392 5.66 6.50 -5.44
N GLU A 393 4.54 6.65 -6.13
CA GLU A 393 3.95 5.56 -6.91
C GLU A 393 4.78 5.22 -8.16
N SER A 394 5.25 6.26 -8.86
CA SER A 394 6.04 6.11 -10.09
C SER A 394 6.85 7.37 -10.39
N PHE A 395 7.63 7.34 -11.47
CA PHE A 395 8.35 8.52 -11.98
C PHE A 395 7.47 9.73 -12.29
N ALA A 396 6.16 9.57 -12.44
CA ALA A 396 5.22 10.66 -12.70
C ALA A 396 4.75 11.39 -11.43
N HIS A 397 5.21 10.96 -10.25
CA HIS A 397 4.69 11.43 -8.98
C HIS A 397 5.80 12.00 -8.08
N VAL A 398 5.45 13.04 -7.31
CA VAL A 398 6.32 13.62 -6.30
C VAL A 398 6.40 12.69 -5.08
N PRO A 399 7.59 12.41 -4.52
CA PRO A 399 7.70 11.65 -3.27
C PRO A 399 7.13 12.45 -2.10
N MET A 400 6.64 11.71 -1.12
CA MET A 400 6.12 12.24 0.14
C MET A 400 6.33 11.23 1.27
N PRO A 401 6.23 11.63 2.55
CA PRO A 401 6.27 10.68 3.65
C PRO A 401 5.18 9.61 3.53
N ARG A 402 5.55 8.33 3.54
CA ARG A 402 4.66 7.16 3.43
C ARG A 402 5.18 6.03 4.30
N MET A 403 4.27 5.29 4.89
CA MET A 403 4.58 4.07 5.63
C MET A 403 5.30 3.02 4.79
N THR A 404 6.06 2.14 5.44
CA THR A 404 6.66 0.93 4.89
C THR A 404 5.96 -0.32 5.46
N ASN A 405 6.41 -0.87 6.58
CA ASN A 405 5.68 -1.89 7.31
C ASN A 405 5.41 -1.34 8.72
N THR A 406 4.18 -0.93 8.96
CA THR A 406 3.77 -0.34 10.24
C THR A 406 3.22 -1.43 11.14
N LEU A 407 3.79 -1.60 12.32
CA LEU A 407 3.40 -2.66 13.24
C LEU A 407 3.43 -2.23 14.70
N MET A 408 2.56 -2.85 15.50
CA MET A 408 2.65 -2.83 16.95
C MET A 408 3.48 -4.02 17.43
N THR A 409 4.40 -3.81 18.36
CA THR A 409 5.23 -4.87 18.92
C THR A 409 4.41 -5.78 19.85
N ALA A 410 4.88 -7.02 20.03
CA ALA A 410 4.25 -7.96 20.95
C ALA A 410 4.27 -7.45 22.40
N GLY A 411 3.20 -7.73 23.13
CA GLY A 411 3.13 -7.63 24.59
C GLY A 411 3.47 -8.97 25.26
N ASP A 412 2.90 -9.19 26.45
CA ASP A 412 3.19 -10.36 27.29
C ASP A 412 1.96 -11.24 27.55
N ARG A 413 0.77 -10.85 27.08
CA ARG A 413 -0.47 -11.58 27.35
C ARG A 413 -0.68 -12.76 26.41
N ASP A 414 -1.24 -13.82 26.96
CA ASP A 414 -1.73 -14.93 26.14
C ASP A 414 -3.00 -14.48 25.38
N PRO A 415 -3.12 -14.74 24.07
CA PRO A 415 -4.31 -14.40 23.29
C PRO A 415 -5.61 -15.02 23.84
N GLU A 416 -5.55 -16.25 24.41
CA GLU A 416 -6.71 -16.90 25.03
C GLU A 416 -7.15 -16.16 26.29
N GLU A 417 -6.21 -15.66 27.12
CA GLU A 417 -6.53 -14.81 28.27
C GLU A 417 -7.20 -13.51 27.83
N ILE A 418 -6.75 -12.91 26.72
CA ILE A 418 -7.35 -11.69 26.17
C ILE A 418 -8.81 -11.95 25.79
N LEU A 419 -9.09 -13.01 25.04
CA LEU A 419 -10.46 -13.41 24.69
C LEU A 419 -11.32 -13.71 25.92
N ALA A 420 -10.79 -14.48 26.87
CA ALA A 420 -11.48 -14.84 28.11
C ALA A 420 -11.79 -13.64 29.00
N SER A 421 -11.04 -12.54 28.87
CA SER A 421 -11.24 -11.32 29.67
C SER A 421 -12.48 -10.52 29.25
N VAL A 422 -13.04 -10.76 28.05
CA VAL A 422 -14.19 -10.04 27.51
C VAL A 422 -15.48 -10.79 27.80
N LYS A 423 -16.36 -10.19 28.62
CA LYS A 423 -17.63 -10.81 28.96
C LYS A 423 -18.63 -10.81 27.81
N ASN A 424 -18.81 -9.66 27.18
CA ASN A 424 -19.64 -9.49 25.99
C ASN A 424 -18.94 -8.50 25.04
N GLY A 425 -18.71 -8.91 23.80
CA GLY A 425 -17.95 -8.09 22.87
C GLY A 425 -17.89 -8.67 21.48
N LEU A 426 -16.91 -8.18 20.73
CA LEU A 426 -16.65 -8.59 19.36
C LEU A 426 -15.19 -9.06 19.20
N TYR A 427 -15.00 -10.19 18.52
CA TYR A 427 -13.70 -10.62 18.04
C TYR A 427 -13.60 -10.33 16.53
N ALA A 428 -12.81 -9.34 16.14
CA ALA A 428 -12.61 -8.93 14.75
C ALA A 428 -11.33 -9.56 14.19
N VAL A 429 -11.49 -10.47 13.25
CA VAL A 429 -10.41 -11.30 12.69
C VAL A 429 -9.87 -10.70 11.40
N SER A 430 -10.73 -10.11 10.57
CA SER A 430 -10.33 -9.57 9.27
C SER A 430 -11.14 -8.34 8.88
N PHE A 431 -10.51 -7.47 8.06
CA PHE A 431 -11.09 -6.23 7.57
C PHE A 431 -10.99 -6.14 6.04
N GLY A 432 -12.02 -5.57 5.42
CA GLY A 432 -12.06 -5.32 3.98
C GLY A 432 -11.38 -4.02 3.56
N GLY A 433 -11.16 -3.13 4.50
CA GLY A 433 -10.59 -1.81 4.32
C GLY A 433 -11.16 -0.82 5.33
N GLY A 434 -10.58 0.38 5.37
CA GLY A 434 -11.01 1.46 6.24
C GLY A 434 -10.65 2.82 5.67
N GLN A 435 -11.10 3.84 6.36
CA GLN A 435 -10.80 5.24 6.06
C GLN A 435 -10.52 5.99 7.35
N VAL A 436 -9.61 6.94 7.29
CA VAL A 436 -9.30 7.86 8.37
C VAL A 436 -9.41 9.32 7.89
N ASP A 437 -9.99 10.16 8.72
CA ASP A 437 -9.83 11.61 8.64
C ASP A 437 -8.59 11.97 9.49
N ILE A 438 -7.49 12.28 8.83
CA ILE A 438 -6.19 12.50 9.47
C ILE A 438 -6.23 13.70 10.43
N THR A 439 -7.06 14.70 10.15
CA THR A 439 -7.15 15.93 10.94
C THR A 439 -7.85 15.68 12.27
N SER A 440 -8.94 14.94 12.26
CA SER A 440 -9.70 14.60 13.48
C SER A 440 -9.28 13.28 14.11
N GLY A 441 -8.58 12.43 13.38
CA GLY A 441 -8.25 11.06 13.80
C GLY A 441 -9.42 10.06 13.73
N LYS A 442 -10.60 10.47 13.23
CA LYS A 442 -11.78 9.60 13.14
C LYS A 442 -11.59 8.55 12.06
N TYR A 443 -11.95 7.31 12.37
CA TYR A 443 -11.85 6.19 11.43
C TYR A 443 -13.14 5.37 11.37
N VAL A 444 -13.29 4.64 10.27
CA VAL A 444 -14.33 3.61 10.05
C VAL A 444 -13.68 2.41 9.36
N PHE A 445 -13.91 1.20 9.91
CA PHE A 445 -13.43 -0.07 9.36
C PHE A 445 -14.56 -1.07 9.25
N GLN A 446 -14.69 -1.71 8.09
CA GLN A 446 -15.64 -2.81 7.90
C GLN A 446 -14.95 -4.15 8.16
N CYS A 447 -15.50 -4.92 9.10
CA CYS A 447 -15.06 -6.30 9.31
C CYS A 447 -15.55 -7.19 8.16
N THR A 448 -14.65 -8.02 7.62
CA THR A 448 -14.99 -9.10 6.68
C THR A 448 -15.10 -10.44 7.35
N GLU A 449 -14.58 -10.56 8.57
CA GLU A 449 -14.77 -11.72 9.43
C GLU A 449 -14.74 -11.25 10.89
N ALA A 450 -15.80 -11.53 11.64
CA ALA A 450 -15.89 -11.23 13.06
C ALA A 450 -16.82 -12.22 13.78
N TYR A 451 -16.69 -12.31 15.10
CA TYR A 451 -17.45 -13.21 15.95
C TYR A 451 -17.94 -12.47 17.20
N ARG A 452 -19.07 -12.89 17.75
CA ARG A 452 -19.46 -12.47 19.12
C ARG A 452 -18.52 -13.09 20.13
N ILE A 453 -18.26 -12.37 21.20
CA ILE A 453 -17.69 -12.92 22.43
C ILE A 453 -18.79 -12.91 23.48
N GLU A 454 -19.07 -14.08 24.07
CA GLU A 454 -20.06 -14.28 25.12
C GLU A 454 -19.41 -15.05 26.27
N ASP A 455 -19.38 -14.44 27.46
CA ASP A 455 -18.73 -15.00 28.66
C ASP A 455 -17.30 -15.52 28.42
N GLY A 456 -16.48 -14.73 27.71
CA GLY A 456 -15.08 -15.05 27.41
C GLY A 456 -14.88 -16.10 26.32
N LYS A 457 -15.92 -16.46 25.58
CA LYS A 457 -15.85 -17.47 24.53
C LYS A 457 -16.23 -16.89 23.18
N VAL A 458 -15.50 -17.31 22.14
CA VAL A 458 -15.84 -17.00 20.75
C VAL A 458 -17.11 -17.76 20.37
N GLY A 459 -18.16 -17.02 20.03
CA GLY A 459 -19.49 -17.51 19.71
C GLY A 459 -19.80 -17.45 18.20
N ALA A 460 -21.03 -17.08 17.86
CA ALA A 460 -21.52 -17.05 16.48
C ALA A 460 -20.75 -16.04 15.62
N PRO A 461 -20.48 -16.37 14.33
CA PRO A 461 -19.95 -15.40 13.37
C PRO A 461 -20.98 -14.30 13.10
N VAL A 462 -20.50 -13.08 12.88
CA VAL A 462 -21.34 -11.92 12.58
C VAL A 462 -20.90 -11.22 11.32
N LYS A 463 -21.86 -10.60 10.62
CA LYS A 463 -21.57 -9.76 9.45
C LYS A 463 -22.12 -8.37 9.58
N GLY A 464 -21.56 -7.44 8.80
CA GLY A 464 -21.96 -6.04 8.81
C GLY A 464 -21.41 -5.26 10.00
N ALA A 465 -20.47 -5.83 10.78
CA ALA A 465 -19.79 -5.11 11.84
C ALA A 465 -18.88 -4.02 11.24
N MET A 466 -19.02 -2.81 11.77
CA MET A 466 -18.13 -1.68 11.46
C MET A 466 -17.55 -1.14 12.76
N LEU A 467 -16.23 -1.03 12.84
CA LEU A 467 -15.56 -0.36 13.95
C LEU A 467 -15.47 1.14 13.64
N ILE A 468 -15.98 1.95 14.54
CA ILE A 468 -16.03 3.41 14.42
C ILE A 468 -15.33 4.00 15.63
N GLY A 469 -14.32 4.84 15.42
CA GLY A 469 -13.56 5.38 16.53
C GLY A 469 -12.71 6.59 16.17
N ASN A 470 -11.77 6.87 17.05
CA ASN A 470 -10.81 7.97 16.93
C ASN A 470 -9.43 7.48 17.37
N GLY A 471 -8.45 7.49 16.45
CA GLY A 471 -7.12 6.93 16.68
C GLY A 471 -6.46 7.41 17.97
N PRO A 472 -6.26 8.71 18.18
CA PRO A 472 -5.69 9.24 19.44
C PRO A 472 -6.43 8.80 20.70
N THR A 473 -7.77 8.71 20.66
CA THR A 473 -8.56 8.29 21.83
C THR A 473 -8.47 6.79 22.08
N ASP A 474 -8.58 5.99 21.00
CA ASP A 474 -8.71 4.54 21.14
C ASP A 474 -7.38 3.85 21.43
N LEU A 475 -6.25 4.49 21.06
CA LEU A 475 -4.93 4.04 21.52
C LEU A 475 -4.79 4.01 23.05
N HIS A 476 -5.46 4.91 23.78
CA HIS A 476 -5.50 4.90 25.23
C HIS A 476 -6.43 3.82 25.82
N ARG A 477 -7.31 3.25 24.97
CA ARG A 477 -8.25 2.19 25.34
C ARG A 477 -7.72 0.78 25.13
N ILE A 478 -6.48 0.65 24.63
CA ILE A 478 -5.81 -0.64 24.55
C ILE A 478 -5.48 -1.10 25.97
N SER A 479 -6.15 -2.14 26.43
CA SER A 479 -6.03 -2.63 27.80
C SER A 479 -5.19 -3.90 27.92
N MET A 480 -5.07 -4.70 26.85
CA MET A 480 -4.25 -5.91 26.81
C MET A 480 -3.59 -6.06 25.43
N ILE A 481 -2.34 -6.53 25.43
CA ILE A 481 -1.51 -6.74 24.22
C ILE A 481 -0.96 -8.17 24.25
N GLY A 482 -1.25 -8.94 23.21
CA GLY A 482 -0.86 -10.33 23.07
C GLY A 482 0.63 -10.53 22.78
N ASN A 483 1.10 -11.76 23.00
CA ASN A 483 2.47 -12.20 22.71
C ASN A 483 2.61 -12.82 21.30
N ASP A 484 1.53 -12.81 20.51
CA ASP A 484 1.35 -13.49 19.22
C ASP A 484 1.48 -12.56 18.01
N LEU A 485 2.44 -11.62 18.03
CA LEU A 485 2.68 -10.72 16.90
C LEU A 485 2.73 -11.51 15.58
N ALA A 486 1.83 -11.18 14.69
CA ALA A 486 1.83 -11.64 13.31
C ALA A 486 1.89 -10.45 12.34
N LEU A 487 2.40 -10.74 11.14
CA LEU A 487 2.42 -9.79 10.03
C LEU A 487 1.32 -10.14 9.02
N ASP A 488 0.87 -9.17 8.25
CA ASP A 488 -0.05 -9.41 7.14
C ASP A 488 0.58 -10.35 6.09
N HIS A 489 -0.25 -10.88 5.20
CA HIS A 489 0.20 -11.82 4.15
C HIS A 489 0.87 -11.11 2.93
N GLY A 490 1.18 -9.83 3.01
CA GLY A 490 1.82 -9.08 1.93
C GLY A 490 0.86 -8.58 0.85
N ILE A 491 -0.29 -8.07 1.24
CA ILE A 491 -1.33 -7.59 0.32
C ILE A 491 -1.58 -6.08 0.38
N GLY A 492 -1.07 -5.39 1.39
CA GLY A 492 -1.36 -4.00 1.68
C GLY A 492 -0.97 -3.03 0.54
N THR A 493 -1.85 -2.10 0.24
CA THR A 493 -1.60 -0.95 -0.62
C THR A 493 -2.15 0.29 0.06
N CYS A 494 -1.29 1.27 0.28
CA CYS A 494 -1.62 2.53 0.95
C CYS A 494 -1.91 3.61 -0.09
N GLY A 495 -3.02 4.33 0.08
CA GLY A 495 -3.41 5.47 -0.76
C GLY A 495 -3.19 6.81 -0.05
N LYS A 496 -2.53 7.77 -0.71
CA LYS A 496 -2.41 9.17 -0.24
C LYS A 496 -2.24 10.09 -1.42
N ASN A 497 -3.02 11.17 -1.48
CA ASN A 497 -2.98 12.17 -2.56
C ASN A 497 -3.05 11.54 -3.98
N GLY A 498 -3.89 10.52 -4.17
CA GLY A 498 -4.04 9.83 -5.44
C GLY A 498 -2.90 8.88 -5.81
N GLN A 499 -1.93 8.65 -4.93
CA GLN A 499 -0.80 7.74 -5.14
C GLN A 499 -0.95 6.47 -4.31
N GLY A 500 -0.77 5.30 -4.95
CA GLY A 500 -0.76 3.99 -4.30
C GLY A 500 0.66 3.46 -4.11
N VAL A 501 1.04 3.06 -2.88
CA VAL A 501 2.33 2.40 -2.62
C VAL A 501 2.14 1.08 -1.87
N PRO A 502 2.98 0.04 -2.15
CA PRO A 502 2.95 -1.21 -1.40
C PRO A 502 3.35 -0.98 0.06
N VAL A 503 2.60 -1.57 0.99
CA VAL A 503 2.88 -1.50 2.43
C VAL A 503 2.68 -2.86 3.08
N GLY A 504 3.20 -3.03 4.29
CA GLY A 504 2.89 -4.12 5.20
C GLY A 504 2.31 -3.59 6.51
N VAL A 505 1.59 -4.44 7.21
CA VAL A 505 1.06 -4.16 8.53
C VAL A 505 1.29 -5.36 9.46
N GLY A 506 1.21 -5.13 10.76
CA GLY A 506 1.28 -6.21 11.74
C GLY A 506 0.87 -5.76 13.12
N GLN A 507 0.31 -6.68 13.87
CA GLN A 507 0.00 -6.50 15.28
C GLN A 507 -0.16 -7.86 15.98
N PRO A 508 -0.04 -7.92 17.31
CA PRO A 508 -0.52 -9.05 18.10
C PRO A 508 -2.03 -8.96 18.33
N THR A 509 -2.61 -9.93 18.98
CA THR A 509 -3.98 -9.84 19.52
C THR A 509 -4.08 -8.68 20.51
N LEU A 510 -5.09 -7.82 20.32
CA LEU A 510 -5.30 -6.61 21.13
C LEU A 510 -6.71 -6.61 21.71
N ARG A 511 -6.86 -6.16 22.96
CA ARG A 511 -8.16 -5.78 23.53
C ARG A 511 -8.27 -4.25 23.57
N LEU A 512 -9.35 -3.74 22.99
CA LEU A 512 -9.77 -2.34 23.06
C LEU A 512 -11.07 -2.25 23.85
N ASP A 513 -11.08 -1.41 24.86
CA ASP A 513 -12.26 -1.23 25.71
C ASP A 513 -13.20 -0.17 25.11
N ARG A 514 -14.51 -0.47 25.09
CA ARG A 514 -15.58 0.46 24.71
C ARG A 514 -15.41 1.12 23.34
N ILE A 515 -15.27 0.32 22.30
CA ILE A 515 -15.28 0.77 20.91
C ILE A 515 -16.71 0.80 20.39
N THR A 516 -17.04 1.80 19.58
CA THR A 516 -18.33 1.85 18.90
C THR A 516 -18.34 0.86 17.75
N VAL A 517 -19.26 -0.09 17.80
CA VAL A 517 -19.55 -1.04 16.75
C VAL A 517 -20.85 -0.63 16.06
N GLY A 518 -20.79 -0.31 14.77
CA GLY A 518 -21.95 -0.20 13.91
C GLY A 518 -22.37 -1.59 13.43
N GLY A 519 -23.65 -1.89 13.46
CA GLY A 519 -24.22 -3.16 13.01
C GLY A 519 -25.32 -2.98 11.99
N THR A 520 -25.81 -4.08 11.44
CA THR A 520 -26.94 -4.15 10.51
C THR A 520 -28.21 -4.72 11.18
N GLY A 521 -28.14 -4.91 12.51
CA GLY A 521 -29.27 -5.40 13.30
C GLY A 521 -30.25 -4.32 13.74
#